data_bacdf18a3335899d86da15338dd958d9
#
_entry.id   bacdf18a3335899d86da15338dd958d9
#
_cell.length_a   1.000
_cell.length_b   1.000
_cell.length_c   1.000
_cell.angle_alpha   90.00
_cell.angle_beta   90.00
_cell.angle_gamma   90.00
#
_symmetry.space_group_name_H-M   'P 1'
#
loop_
_entity.id
_entity.type
_entity.pdbx_description
1 polymer ?
#
loop_
_entity_poly.entity_id
_entity_poly.type
_entity_poly.pdbx_seq_one_letter_code
_entity_poly.pdbx_strand_id
1 'polypeptide(L)'
;MEYFLIIVSAIFVNNILLAQFLGICPFLGVSNKLSTATGMSGAVCFVITLATVVTYLLNKYLLVPFGLEFLQTISFILVIAALVQMVEIVLKKISPSLYQALGIFLPLITTNCAVLGVAITVVTKEFALGGAPQMLNLGEATVYAIATSLGYGLAMCLFAGLREHLAQSDVPKAFKGLPIALITVGIMAMAFLGFSGIV
;
A
#
# COMPACT_ATOMS: atom_id res chain seq x y z
N MET A 1 -7.86 21.73 8.30
CA MET A 1 -7.17 21.96 7.02
C MET A 1 -6.04 20.94 6.82
N GLU A 2 -5.23 20.69 7.84
CA GLU A 2 -4.04 19.82 7.77
C GLU A 2 -4.35 18.38 7.38
N TYR A 3 -5.33 17.73 8.00
CA TYR A 3 -5.75 16.37 7.65
C TYR A 3 -6.20 16.21 6.18
N PHE A 4 -6.86 17.23 5.65
CA PHE A 4 -7.29 17.21 4.24
C PHE A 4 -6.09 17.26 3.29
N LEU A 5 -5.09 18.08 3.59
CA LEU A 5 -3.85 18.15 2.82
C LEU A 5 -3.07 16.82 2.86
N ILE A 6 -2.99 16.18 4.05
CA ILE A 6 -2.36 14.85 4.19
C ILE A 6 -3.07 13.83 3.32
N ILE A 7 -4.41 13.80 3.34
CA ILE A 7 -5.21 12.83 2.57
C ILE A 7 -4.99 13.05 1.06
N VAL A 8 -5.11 14.28 0.58
CA VAL A 8 -4.92 14.58 -0.86
C VAL A 8 -3.49 14.29 -1.30
N SER A 9 -2.50 14.71 -0.51
CA SER A 9 -1.09 14.44 -0.79
C SER A 9 -0.79 12.94 -0.83
N ALA A 10 -1.31 12.15 0.11
CA ALA A 10 -1.07 10.71 0.19
C ALA A 10 -1.76 9.93 -0.94
N ILE A 11 -2.93 10.37 -1.39
CA ILE A 11 -3.69 9.67 -2.45
C ILE A 11 -3.14 9.98 -3.84
N PHE A 12 -2.89 11.25 -4.16
CA PHE A 12 -2.58 11.69 -5.52
C PHE A 12 -1.09 11.99 -5.72
N VAL A 13 -0.47 12.77 -4.85
CA VAL A 13 0.91 13.26 -5.06
C VAL A 13 1.95 12.21 -4.67
N ASN A 14 1.83 11.68 -3.46
CA ASN A 14 2.72 10.66 -2.92
C ASN A 14 2.08 9.27 -2.93
N ASN A 15 1.39 8.93 -4.04
CA ASN A 15 0.81 7.59 -4.17
C ASN A 15 1.91 6.54 -4.05
N ILE A 16 1.80 5.68 -3.03
CA ILE A 16 2.85 4.72 -2.69
C ILE A 16 3.16 3.74 -3.83
N LEU A 17 2.16 3.45 -4.66
CA LEU A 17 2.29 2.51 -5.76
C LEU A 17 2.92 3.17 -7.00
N LEU A 18 2.42 4.35 -7.40
CA LEU A 18 2.79 4.99 -8.67
C LEU A 18 3.97 5.95 -8.53
N ALA A 19 4.15 6.60 -7.37
CA ALA A 19 5.26 7.51 -7.13
C ALA A 19 6.48 6.81 -6.49
N GLN A 20 6.24 5.85 -5.58
CA GLN A 20 7.31 5.15 -4.85
C GLN A 20 7.57 3.74 -5.37
N PHE A 21 6.74 3.23 -6.28
CA PHE A 21 6.81 1.88 -6.86
C PHE A 21 6.82 0.75 -5.81
N LEU A 22 6.19 0.97 -4.67
CA LEU A 22 6.04 -0.03 -3.61
C LEU A 22 4.73 -0.81 -3.77
N GLY A 23 4.79 -2.13 -3.57
CA GLY A 23 3.60 -3.00 -3.70
C GLY A 23 3.28 -3.41 -5.13
N ILE A 24 4.26 -3.44 -6.03
CA ILE A 24 4.08 -3.84 -7.44
C ILE A 24 3.75 -5.34 -7.56
N CYS A 25 4.25 -6.19 -6.68
CA CYS A 25 4.04 -7.64 -6.76
C CYS A 25 2.55 -8.02 -6.72
N PRO A 26 1.75 -7.60 -5.73
CA PRO A 26 0.31 -7.85 -5.76
C PRO A 26 -0.40 -7.04 -6.85
N PHE A 27 0.09 -5.87 -7.17
CA PHE A 27 -0.46 -5.01 -8.21
C PHE A 27 -0.47 -5.69 -9.60
N LEU A 28 0.64 -6.28 -10.02
CA LEU A 28 0.73 -7.00 -11.30
C LEU A 28 0.05 -8.37 -11.24
N GLY A 29 0.12 -9.05 -10.09
CA GLY A 29 -0.41 -10.40 -9.93
C GLY A 29 -1.93 -10.49 -9.86
N VAL A 30 -2.57 -9.54 -9.18
CA VAL A 30 -4.01 -9.62 -8.82
C VAL A 30 -4.90 -8.75 -9.70
N SER A 31 -4.34 -7.86 -10.50
CA SER A 31 -5.08 -6.88 -11.31
C SER A 31 -5.72 -7.43 -12.60
N ASN A 32 -5.85 -8.74 -12.75
CA ASN A 32 -6.46 -9.33 -13.95
C ASN A 32 -7.99 -9.16 -14.01
N LYS A 33 -8.63 -9.02 -12.85
CA LYS A 33 -10.09 -8.82 -12.72
C LYS A 33 -10.37 -7.74 -11.68
N LEU A 34 -11.28 -6.85 -11.98
CA LEU A 34 -11.66 -5.74 -11.10
C LEU A 34 -12.20 -6.25 -9.75
N SER A 35 -12.99 -7.32 -9.73
CA SER A 35 -13.54 -7.90 -8.49
C SER A 35 -12.44 -8.42 -7.54
N THR A 36 -11.38 -9.03 -8.08
CA THR A 36 -10.25 -9.51 -7.29
C THR A 36 -9.39 -8.34 -6.78
N ALA A 37 -9.21 -7.32 -7.64
CA ALA A 37 -8.47 -6.10 -7.29
C ALA A 37 -9.14 -5.33 -6.14
N THR A 38 -10.46 -5.18 -6.15
CA THR A 38 -11.21 -4.52 -5.06
C THR A 38 -11.11 -5.28 -3.75
N GLY A 39 -11.25 -6.61 -3.78
CA GLY A 39 -11.09 -7.46 -2.59
C GLY A 39 -9.69 -7.36 -1.99
N MET A 40 -8.67 -7.39 -2.86
CA MET A 40 -7.27 -7.22 -2.45
C MET A 40 -6.98 -5.83 -1.88
N SER A 41 -7.55 -4.77 -2.48
CA SER A 41 -7.42 -3.40 -1.98
C SER A 41 -7.97 -3.24 -0.57
N GLY A 42 -9.13 -3.85 -0.29
CA GLY A 42 -9.74 -3.85 1.04
C GLY A 42 -8.88 -4.59 2.08
N ALA A 43 -8.35 -5.76 1.71
CA ALA A 43 -7.46 -6.52 2.59
C ALA A 43 -6.16 -5.77 2.89
N VAL A 44 -5.54 -5.17 1.87
CA VAL A 44 -4.33 -4.36 2.03
C VAL A 44 -4.58 -3.12 2.88
N CYS A 45 -5.73 -2.44 2.70
CA CYS A 45 -6.13 -1.30 3.52
C CYS A 45 -6.20 -1.66 5.01
N PHE A 46 -6.84 -2.78 5.33
CA PHE A 46 -6.94 -3.27 6.70
C PHE A 46 -5.55 -3.60 7.28
N VAL A 47 -4.73 -4.32 6.52
CA VAL A 47 -3.40 -4.73 6.96
C VAL A 47 -2.46 -3.53 7.15
N ILE A 48 -2.45 -2.56 6.22
CA ILE A 48 -1.63 -1.35 6.34
C ILE A 48 -2.00 -0.57 7.60
N THR A 49 -3.29 -0.36 7.84
CA THR A 49 -3.76 0.39 9.01
C THR A 49 -3.36 -0.32 10.32
N LEU A 50 -3.62 -1.61 10.41
CA LEU A 50 -3.27 -2.40 11.59
C LEU A 50 -1.75 -2.43 11.83
N ALA A 51 -0.97 -2.71 10.79
CA ALA A 51 0.48 -2.76 10.84
C ALA A 51 1.07 -1.42 11.28
N THR A 52 0.59 -0.31 10.73
CA THR A 52 1.08 1.03 11.08
C THR A 52 0.84 1.36 12.55
N VAL A 53 -0.34 1.05 13.08
CA VAL A 53 -0.63 1.28 14.52
C VAL A 53 0.31 0.47 15.40
N VAL A 54 0.48 -0.81 15.12
CA VAL A 54 1.32 -1.69 15.94
C VAL A 54 2.80 -1.33 15.83
N THR A 55 3.30 -1.08 14.63
CA THR A 55 4.71 -0.70 14.42
C THR A 55 5.04 0.67 15.00
N TYR A 56 4.10 1.62 14.97
CA TYR A 56 4.26 2.92 15.62
C TYR A 56 4.38 2.78 17.14
N LEU A 57 3.49 2.00 17.75
CA LEU A 57 3.55 1.72 19.20
C LEU A 57 4.85 1.01 19.58
N LEU A 58 5.25 0.01 18.81
CA LEU A 58 6.50 -0.72 19.01
C LEU A 58 7.71 0.20 18.91
N ASN A 59 7.74 1.09 17.92
CA ASN A 59 8.83 2.06 17.79
C ASN A 59 8.89 3.00 19.00
N LYS A 60 7.76 3.57 19.39
CA LYS A 60 7.69 4.55 20.48
C LYS A 60 8.01 3.97 21.85
N TYR A 61 7.56 2.74 22.15
CA TYR A 61 7.69 2.14 23.49
C TYR A 61 8.88 1.21 23.63
N LEU A 62 9.36 0.62 22.54
CA LEU A 62 10.44 -0.37 22.58
C LEU A 62 11.73 0.14 21.92
N LEU A 63 11.70 0.57 20.66
CA LEU A 63 12.92 0.89 19.93
C LEU A 63 13.59 2.17 20.44
N VAL A 64 12.83 3.24 20.60
CA VAL A 64 13.37 4.54 21.03
C VAL A 64 13.99 4.48 22.43
N PRO A 65 13.34 3.89 23.48
CA PRO A 65 13.93 3.83 24.80
C PRO A 65 15.19 2.97 24.90
N PHE A 66 15.30 1.93 24.05
CA PHE A 66 16.46 1.03 24.02
C PHE A 66 17.57 1.47 23.07
N GLY A 67 17.37 2.53 22.28
CA GLY A 67 18.37 3.02 21.31
C GLY A 67 18.67 2.03 20.17
N LEU A 68 17.71 1.14 19.83
CA LEU A 68 17.84 0.08 18.83
C LEU A 68 17.30 0.50 17.45
N GLU A 69 17.45 1.77 17.08
CA GLU A 69 16.91 2.33 15.84
C GLU A 69 17.48 1.63 14.58
N PHE A 70 18.72 1.13 14.63
CA PHE A 70 19.31 0.40 13.49
C PHE A 70 18.63 -0.96 13.23
N LEU A 71 17.95 -1.55 14.21
CA LEU A 71 17.18 -2.80 14.05
C LEU A 71 15.70 -2.56 13.69
N GLN A 72 15.31 -1.31 13.48
CA GLN A 72 13.93 -0.91 13.19
C GLN A 72 13.31 -1.71 12.05
N THR A 73 13.99 -1.80 10.90
CA THR A 73 13.47 -2.48 9.71
C THR A 73 13.24 -3.98 9.96
N ILE A 74 14.19 -4.65 10.63
CA ILE A 74 14.08 -6.09 10.93
C ILE A 74 12.93 -6.35 11.90
N SER A 75 12.81 -5.52 12.94
CA SER A 75 11.72 -5.63 13.92
C SER A 75 10.36 -5.40 13.27
N PHE A 76 10.25 -4.43 12.36
CA PHE A 76 9.00 -4.15 11.65
C PHE A 76 8.62 -5.31 10.72
N ILE A 77 9.56 -5.88 9.97
CA ILE A 77 9.28 -7.03 9.09
C ILE A 77 8.77 -8.21 9.93
N LEU A 78 9.41 -8.52 11.04
CA LEU A 78 9.01 -9.63 11.90
C LEU A 78 7.61 -9.45 12.49
N VAL A 79 7.32 -8.24 12.99
CA VAL A 79 6.01 -7.93 13.59
C VAL A 79 4.90 -7.92 12.52
N ILE A 80 5.16 -7.33 11.36
CA ILE A 80 4.20 -7.32 10.25
C ILE A 80 3.92 -8.75 9.78
N ALA A 81 4.93 -9.60 9.63
CA ALA A 81 4.76 -10.99 9.24
C ALA A 81 3.89 -11.75 10.25
N ALA A 82 4.16 -11.60 11.55
CA ALA A 82 3.37 -12.23 12.61
C ALA A 82 1.90 -11.75 12.62
N LEU A 83 1.68 -10.45 12.47
CA LEU A 83 0.34 -9.86 12.40
C LEU A 83 -0.45 -10.38 11.19
N VAL A 84 0.16 -10.40 10.01
CA VAL A 84 -0.52 -10.84 8.79
C VAL A 84 -0.84 -12.33 8.85
N GLN A 85 0.02 -13.17 9.41
CA GLN A 85 -0.29 -14.58 9.65
C GLN A 85 -1.47 -14.76 10.61
N MET A 86 -1.54 -13.94 11.66
CA MET A 86 -2.70 -13.94 12.56
C MET A 86 -3.98 -13.55 11.82
N VAL A 87 -3.95 -12.51 11.01
CA VAL A 87 -5.08 -12.06 10.17
C VAL A 87 -5.49 -13.15 9.19
N GLU A 88 -4.55 -13.86 8.59
CA GLU A 88 -4.82 -14.99 7.70
C GLU A 88 -5.62 -16.11 8.38
N ILE A 89 -5.22 -16.50 9.58
CA ILE A 89 -5.92 -17.53 10.36
C ILE A 89 -7.35 -17.08 10.71
N VAL A 90 -7.52 -15.81 11.05
CA VAL A 90 -8.83 -15.20 11.34
C VAL A 90 -9.71 -15.16 10.09
N LEU A 91 -9.18 -14.71 8.96
CA LEU A 91 -9.90 -14.70 7.67
C LEU A 91 -10.35 -16.08 7.23
N LYS A 92 -9.52 -17.10 7.42
CA LYS A 92 -9.86 -18.50 7.11
C LYS A 92 -11.06 -18.99 7.89
N LYS A 93 -11.24 -18.52 9.13
CA LYS A 93 -12.38 -18.89 9.99
C LYS A 93 -13.64 -18.07 9.71
N ILE A 94 -13.51 -16.77 9.46
CA ILE A 94 -14.65 -15.85 9.35
C ILE A 94 -15.25 -15.87 7.93
N SER A 95 -14.41 -15.94 6.91
CA SER A 95 -14.84 -15.79 5.52
C SER A 95 -14.11 -16.75 4.58
N PRO A 96 -14.51 -18.04 4.57
CA PRO A 96 -13.85 -19.05 3.73
C PRO A 96 -13.99 -18.78 2.24
N SER A 97 -15.04 -18.12 1.78
CA SER A 97 -15.21 -17.72 0.38
C SER A 97 -14.19 -16.66 -0.06
N LEU A 98 -13.95 -15.67 0.79
CA LEU A 98 -12.92 -14.64 0.56
C LEU A 98 -11.51 -15.24 0.65
N TYR A 99 -11.30 -16.16 1.58
CA TYR A 99 -10.05 -16.90 1.70
C TYR A 99 -9.75 -17.72 0.44
N GLN A 100 -10.74 -18.39 -0.15
CA GLN A 100 -10.55 -19.15 -1.41
C GLN A 100 -10.26 -18.23 -2.60
N ALA A 101 -10.89 -17.05 -2.66
CA ALA A 101 -10.63 -16.06 -3.71
C ALA A 101 -9.24 -15.42 -3.58
N LEU A 102 -8.77 -15.18 -2.35
CA LEU A 102 -7.49 -14.53 -2.04
C LEU A 102 -6.37 -15.53 -1.69
N GLY A 103 -6.67 -16.82 -1.51
CA GLY A 103 -5.77 -17.81 -0.90
C GLY A 103 -4.40 -17.94 -1.53
N ILE A 104 -4.30 -17.84 -2.87
CA ILE A 104 -3.02 -17.86 -3.60
C ILE A 104 -2.27 -16.51 -3.42
N PHE A 105 -2.99 -15.43 -3.13
CA PHE A 105 -2.44 -14.07 -3.05
C PHE A 105 -2.13 -13.62 -1.60
N LEU A 106 -2.50 -14.40 -0.59
CA LEU A 106 -2.20 -14.10 0.81
C LEU A 106 -0.70 -13.91 1.10
N PRO A 107 0.20 -14.74 0.58
CA PRO A 107 1.64 -14.49 0.72
C PRO A 107 2.07 -13.13 0.15
N LEU A 108 1.41 -12.64 -0.90
CA LEU A 108 1.67 -11.33 -1.48
C LEU A 108 1.23 -10.16 -0.58
N ILE A 109 0.31 -10.39 0.37
CA ILE A 109 -0.06 -9.40 1.39
C ILE A 109 1.01 -9.38 2.49
N THR A 110 1.48 -10.56 2.92
CA THR A 110 2.48 -10.70 3.99
C THR A 110 3.81 -10.07 3.62
N THR A 111 4.26 -10.28 2.38
CA THR A 111 5.53 -9.75 1.86
C THR A 111 5.35 -8.43 1.09
N ASN A 112 4.25 -7.73 1.31
CA ASN A 112 3.96 -6.49 0.60
C ASN A 112 4.87 -5.35 1.07
N CYS A 113 5.74 -4.90 0.18
CA CYS A 113 6.66 -3.80 0.45
C CYS A 113 5.93 -2.45 0.70
N ALA A 114 4.68 -2.28 0.26
CA ALA A 114 3.89 -1.10 0.58
C ALA A 114 3.56 -1.02 2.08
N VAL A 115 3.22 -2.14 2.71
CA VAL A 115 2.94 -2.20 4.15
C VAL A 115 4.16 -1.76 4.96
N LEU A 116 5.32 -2.33 4.63
CA LEU A 116 6.59 -1.96 5.27
C LEU A 116 6.98 -0.51 4.97
N GLY A 117 6.79 -0.06 3.72
CA GLY A 117 7.09 1.30 3.29
C GLY A 117 6.28 2.35 4.07
N VAL A 118 4.98 2.13 4.27
CA VAL A 118 4.14 3.02 5.09
C VAL A 118 4.61 3.03 6.54
N ALA A 119 4.87 1.85 7.12
CA ALA A 119 5.31 1.73 8.49
C ALA A 119 6.62 2.49 8.76
N ILE A 120 7.60 2.38 7.85
CA ILE A 120 8.86 3.12 7.95
C ILE A 120 8.64 4.62 7.73
N THR A 121 7.86 4.99 6.70
CA THR A 121 7.63 6.40 6.37
C THR A 121 6.99 7.18 7.51
N VAL A 122 6.04 6.58 8.22
CA VAL A 122 5.34 7.20 9.36
C VAL A 122 6.29 7.50 10.52
N VAL A 123 7.31 6.69 10.69
CA VAL A 123 8.25 6.81 11.82
C VAL A 123 9.48 7.65 11.48
N THR A 124 9.92 7.65 10.20
CA THR A 124 11.16 8.30 9.78
C THR A 124 10.98 9.64 9.08
N LYS A 125 9.83 9.84 8.42
CA LYS A 125 9.58 11.10 7.71
C LYS A 125 8.98 12.15 8.62
N GLU A 126 9.60 13.33 8.62
CA GLU A 126 9.01 14.55 9.13
C GLU A 126 8.05 15.12 8.08
N PHE A 127 6.82 15.33 8.48
CA PHE A 127 5.82 15.96 7.63
C PHE A 127 5.68 17.44 7.98
N ALA A 128 5.69 18.30 6.97
CA ALA A 128 5.47 19.74 7.14
C ALA A 128 3.98 20.02 7.44
N LEU A 129 3.56 19.75 8.67
CA LEU A 129 2.22 20.10 9.17
C LEU A 129 2.28 21.48 9.83
N GLY A 130 1.51 22.42 9.30
CA GLY A 130 1.40 23.75 9.90
C GLY A 130 2.68 24.61 9.83
N GLY A 131 3.60 24.31 8.90
CA GLY A 131 4.81 25.11 8.66
C GLY A 131 6.04 24.71 9.47
N ALA A 132 5.96 23.71 10.35
CA ALA A 132 7.12 23.13 11.04
C ALA A 132 7.21 21.62 10.76
N PRO A 133 8.41 21.08 10.47
CA PRO A 133 8.60 19.64 10.33
C PRO A 133 8.38 18.96 11.68
N GLN A 134 7.34 18.14 11.78
CA GLN A 134 6.99 17.41 13.00
C GLN A 134 6.80 15.94 12.69
N MET A 135 7.17 15.09 13.65
CA MET A 135 6.83 13.67 13.60
C MET A 135 5.32 13.48 13.82
N LEU A 136 4.70 12.60 13.03
CA LEU A 136 3.27 12.34 13.14
C LEU A 136 2.89 11.78 14.51
N ASN A 137 1.79 12.31 15.05
CA ASN A 137 1.13 11.72 16.20
C ASN A 137 0.42 10.41 15.79
N LEU A 138 0.06 9.56 16.77
CA LEU A 138 -0.63 8.28 16.49
C LEU A 138 -1.90 8.48 15.64
N GLY A 139 -2.67 9.55 15.90
CA GLY A 139 -3.87 9.88 15.12
C GLY A 139 -3.55 10.24 13.67
N GLU A 140 -2.56 11.06 13.43
CA GLU A 140 -2.10 11.47 12.11
C GLU A 140 -1.49 10.29 11.34
N ALA A 141 -0.74 9.43 12.04
CA ALA A 141 -0.17 8.21 11.51
C ALA A 141 -1.26 7.26 10.98
N THR A 142 -2.35 7.09 11.73
CA THR A 142 -3.49 6.25 11.29
C THR A 142 -4.23 6.87 10.12
N VAL A 143 -4.46 8.19 10.12
CA VAL A 143 -5.08 8.89 8.98
C VAL A 143 -4.21 8.80 7.73
N TYR A 144 -2.91 8.96 7.86
CA TYR A 144 -1.96 8.80 6.75
C TYR A 144 -1.98 7.36 6.21
N ALA A 145 -1.99 6.34 7.08
CA ALA A 145 -2.06 4.94 6.68
C ALA A 145 -3.35 4.62 5.90
N ILE A 146 -4.49 5.12 6.37
CA ILE A 146 -5.79 4.96 5.68
C ILE A 146 -5.77 5.69 4.34
N ALA A 147 -5.30 6.94 4.29
CA ALA A 147 -5.22 7.71 3.06
C ALA A 147 -4.31 7.05 2.01
N THR A 148 -3.14 6.58 2.43
CA THR A 148 -2.18 5.88 1.55
C THR A 148 -2.75 4.56 1.03
N SER A 149 -3.46 3.81 1.87
CA SER A 149 -4.10 2.56 1.47
C SER A 149 -5.27 2.76 0.51
N LEU A 150 -6.03 3.86 0.66
CA LEU A 150 -7.05 4.26 -0.30
C LEU A 150 -6.43 4.67 -1.64
N GLY A 151 -5.33 5.40 -1.62
CA GLY A 151 -4.55 5.74 -2.81
C GLY A 151 -4.02 4.50 -3.54
N TYR A 152 -3.52 3.52 -2.78
CA TYR A 152 -3.11 2.21 -3.30
C TYR A 152 -4.28 1.48 -3.97
N GLY A 153 -5.43 1.42 -3.29
CA GLY A 153 -6.65 0.78 -3.80
C GLY A 153 -7.17 1.45 -5.08
N LEU A 154 -7.17 2.78 -5.11
CA LEU A 154 -7.57 3.55 -6.29
C LEU A 154 -6.67 3.23 -7.50
N ALA A 155 -5.36 3.27 -7.31
CA ALA A 155 -4.41 2.94 -8.37
C ALA A 155 -4.58 1.49 -8.86
N MET A 156 -4.82 0.54 -7.94
CA MET A 156 -5.06 -0.86 -8.27
C MET A 156 -6.35 -1.06 -9.08
N CYS A 157 -7.44 -0.41 -8.69
CA CYS A 157 -8.72 -0.50 -9.41
C CYS A 157 -8.64 0.14 -10.79
N LEU A 158 -8.00 1.31 -10.92
CA LEU A 158 -7.78 1.96 -12.22
C LEU A 158 -6.97 1.06 -13.16
N PHE A 159 -5.89 0.48 -12.67
CA PHE A 159 -5.06 -0.41 -13.46
C PHE A 159 -5.79 -1.70 -13.85
N ALA A 160 -6.56 -2.29 -12.95
CA ALA A 160 -7.37 -3.47 -13.25
C ALA A 160 -8.39 -3.18 -14.36
N GLY A 161 -9.07 -2.02 -14.31
CA GLY A 161 -9.99 -1.58 -15.36
C GLY A 161 -9.30 -1.38 -16.70
N LEU A 162 -8.13 -0.72 -16.73
CA LEU A 162 -7.33 -0.55 -17.94
C LEU A 162 -6.89 -1.89 -18.53
N ARG A 163 -6.46 -2.82 -17.68
CA ARG A 163 -6.00 -4.13 -18.09
C ARG A 163 -7.12 -5.01 -18.63
N GLU A 164 -8.31 -4.92 -18.05
CA GLU A 164 -9.51 -5.60 -18.53
C GLU A 164 -9.93 -5.08 -19.90
N HIS A 165 -9.84 -3.76 -20.12
CA HIS A 165 -10.10 -3.13 -21.43
C HIS A 165 -9.05 -3.51 -22.46
N LEU A 166 -7.77 -3.54 -22.10
CA LEU A 166 -6.68 -3.95 -22.98
C LEU A 166 -6.76 -5.42 -23.39
N ALA A 167 -7.32 -6.27 -22.54
CA ALA A 167 -7.52 -7.70 -22.86
C ALA A 167 -8.53 -7.92 -24.01
N GLN A 168 -9.42 -6.94 -24.24
CA GLN A 168 -10.41 -6.94 -25.33
C GLN A 168 -9.86 -6.30 -26.62
N SER A 169 -8.72 -5.61 -26.55
CA SER A 169 -8.12 -4.93 -27.71
C SER A 169 -7.18 -5.86 -28.47
N ASP A 170 -7.06 -5.63 -29.79
CA ASP A 170 -6.11 -6.35 -30.65
C ASP A 170 -4.67 -5.90 -30.42
N VAL A 171 -4.03 -6.52 -29.42
CA VAL A 171 -2.64 -6.24 -29.10
C VAL A 171 -1.73 -7.20 -29.89
N PRO A 172 -0.62 -6.72 -30.50
CA PRO A 172 0.36 -7.55 -31.16
C PRO A 172 0.87 -8.65 -30.25
N LYS A 173 1.04 -9.88 -30.78
CA LYS A 173 1.43 -11.06 -29.99
C LYS A 173 2.70 -10.88 -29.14
N ALA A 174 3.64 -10.04 -29.61
CA ALA A 174 4.90 -9.74 -28.90
C ALA A 174 4.69 -8.94 -27.61
N PHE A 175 3.63 -8.12 -27.52
CA PHE A 175 3.33 -7.26 -26.35
C PHE A 175 2.24 -7.84 -25.45
N LYS A 176 1.61 -8.92 -25.85
CA LYS A 176 0.49 -9.51 -25.10
C LYS A 176 0.93 -10.05 -23.74
N GLY A 177 0.20 -9.67 -22.66
CA GLY A 177 0.44 -10.14 -21.31
C GLY A 177 1.18 -9.14 -20.42
N LEU A 178 2.31 -9.55 -19.85
CA LEU A 178 3.08 -8.73 -18.89
C LEU A 178 3.72 -7.47 -19.52
N PRO A 179 4.27 -7.50 -20.76
CA PRO A 179 4.90 -6.31 -21.33
C PRO A 179 3.97 -5.13 -21.47
N ILE A 180 2.75 -5.34 -21.96
CA ILE A 180 1.77 -4.24 -22.11
C ILE A 180 1.30 -3.72 -20.75
N ALA A 181 1.21 -4.60 -19.75
CA ALA A 181 0.87 -4.20 -18.39
C ALA A 181 1.92 -3.23 -17.82
N LEU A 182 3.21 -3.51 -18.01
CA LEU A 182 4.30 -2.65 -17.56
C LEU A 182 4.31 -1.29 -18.28
N ILE A 183 4.05 -1.26 -19.58
CA ILE A 183 3.93 -0.01 -20.35
C ILE A 183 2.77 0.82 -19.80
N THR A 184 1.63 0.20 -19.55
CA THR A 184 0.45 0.87 -19.00
C THR A 184 0.72 1.45 -17.61
N VAL A 185 1.41 0.72 -16.74
CA VAL A 185 1.85 1.23 -15.43
C VAL A 185 2.77 2.43 -15.59
N GLY A 186 3.73 2.38 -16.52
CA GLY A 186 4.63 3.49 -16.78
C GLY A 186 3.90 4.77 -17.23
N ILE A 187 2.93 4.63 -18.14
CA ILE A 187 2.09 5.76 -18.60
C ILE A 187 1.26 6.30 -17.42
N MET A 188 0.67 5.42 -16.62
CA MET A 188 -0.13 5.80 -15.46
C MET A 188 0.71 6.51 -14.40
N ALA A 189 1.95 6.06 -14.17
CA ALA A 189 2.89 6.73 -13.26
C ALA A 189 3.26 8.13 -13.75
N MET A 190 3.52 8.31 -15.05
CA MET A 190 3.77 9.64 -15.63
C MET A 190 2.56 10.58 -15.49
N ALA A 191 1.33 10.06 -15.66
CA ALA A 191 0.12 10.85 -15.46
C ALA A 191 -0.02 11.30 -13.99
N PHE A 192 0.30 10.45 -13.03
CA PHE A 192 0.27 10.80 -11.60
C PHE A 192 1.38 11.75 -11.18
N LEU A 193 2.54 11.72 -11.83
CA LEU A 193 3.59 12.72 -11.63
C LEU A 193 3.14 14.14 -12.01
N GLY A 194 2.17 14.29 -12.91
CA GLY A 194 1.57 15.58 -13.21
C GLY A 194 0.89 16.27 -12.02
N PHE A 195 0.51 15.51 -10.99
CA PHE A 195 -0.07 16.08 -9.75
C PHE A 195 0.99 16.55 -8.75
N SER A 196 2.28 16.24 -8.96
CA SER A 196 3.35 16.56 -8.01
C SER A 196 3.63 18.07 -7.84
N GLY A 197 3.02 18.92 -8.67
CA GLY A 197 3.15 20.38 -8.59
C GLY A 197 1.97 21.09 -7.89
N ILE A 198 1.00 20.35 -7.37
CA ILE A 198 -0.25 20.91 -6.79
C ILE A 198 -0.16 21.12 -5.28
N VAL A 199 0.78 20.43 -4.61
CA VAL A 199 0.97 20.50 -3.14
C VAL A 199 2.40 20.88 -2.79
#